data_e948ee3add44d590987ed7fd707e7a77
#
_entry.id   e948ee3add44d590987ed7fd707e7a77
#
_cell.length_a   1.000
_cell.length_b   1.000
_cell.length_c   1.000
_cell.angle_alpha   90.00
_cell.angle_beta   90.00
_cell.angle_gamma   90.00
#
_symmetry.space_group_name_H-M   'P 1'
#
loop_
_entity.id
_entity.type
_entity.pdbx_description
1 polymer ?
#
loop_
_entity_poly.entity_id
_entity_poly.type
_entity_poly.pdbx_seq_one_letter_code
_entity_poly.pdbx_strand_id
1 'polypeptide(L)'
;MSFSKAKSVREISVNGKNYKYSSLKDLNHDNVKHLPFSIRILLENVLRNFDAFSITEEHVETLLNWTPAPNDKDIPFMPARILMQDFTGVPAVVDMASLRAEFVRQGKDGQKINPAIPVDLVIDHSEQVDYYGTD
;
A
#
# COMPACT_ATOMS: atom_id res chain seq x y z
N MET A 1 -10.30 -6.84 -23.75
CA MET A 1 -11.27 -7.39 -22.78
C MET A 1 -11.53 -6.30 -21.74
N SER A 2 -12.78 -5.99 -21.44
CA SER A 2 -13.07 -5.02 -20.36
C SER A 2 -12.74 -5.66 -19.01
N PHE A 3 -11.80 -5.10 -18.28
CA PHE A 3 -11.43 -5.51 -16.93
C PHE A 3 -12.51 -5.04 -15.94
N SER A 4 -12.89 -5.91 -15.02
CA SER A 4 -13.77 -5.55 -13.91
C SER A 4 -13.14 -5.99 -12.59
N LYS A 5 -12.83 -5.04 -11.70
CA LYS A 5 -12.33 -5.29 -10.35
C LYS A 5 -13.17 -6.32 -9.59
N ALA A 6 -14.48 -6.25 -9.75
CA ALA A 6 -15.42 -7.15 -9.06
C ALA A 6 -15.19 -8.63 -9.37
N LYS A 7 -14.65 -8.95 -10.54
CA LYS A 7 -14.37 -10.35 -10.95
C LYS A 7 -13.16 -10.95 -10.24
N SER A 8 -12.22 -10.13 -9.76
CA SER A 8 -11.01 -10.61 -9.10
C SER A 8 -11.12 -10.66 -7.58
N VAL A 9 -12.15 -10.03 -6.97
CA VAL A 9 -12.28 -9.99 -5.51
C VAL A 9 -12.84 -11.31 -4.98
N ARG A 10 -12.13 -11.89 -4.01
CA ARG A 10 -12.49 -13.10 -3.28
C ARG A 10 -12.43 -12.86 -1.77
N GLU A 11 -13.02 -13.77 -1.02
CA GLU A 11 -12.95 -13.78 0.44
C GLU A 11 -12.20 -15.01 0.96
N ILE A 12 -11.45 -14.81 2.03
CA ILE A 12 -10.80 -15.86 2.79
C ILE A 12 -11.14 -15.68 4.27
N SER A 13 -11.48 -16.76 4.94
CA SER A 13 -11.71 -16.75 6.39
C SER A 13 -10.47 -17.19 7.14
N VAL A 14 -9.99 -16.34 8.05
CA VAL A 14 -8.84 -16.63 8.90
C VAL A 14 -9.23 -16.35 10.35
N ASN A 15 -9.14 -17.35 11.20
CA ASN A 15 -9.50 -17.25 12.63
C ASN A 15 -10.90 -16.65 12.87
N GLY A 16 -11.89 -17.05 12.04
CA GLY A 16 -13.26 -16.58 12.15
C GLY A 16 -13.52 -15.16 11.62
N LYS A 17 -12.52 -14.52 11.02
CA LYS A 17 -12.65 -13.21 10.36
C LYS A 17 -12.53 -13.38 8.84
N ASN A 18 -13.40 -12.70 8.11
CA ASN A 18 -13.37 -12.70 6.66
C ASN A 18 -12.54 -11.52 6.13
N TYR A 19 -11.64 -11.82 5.19
CA TYR A 19 -10.80 -10.84 4.52
C TYR A 19 -11.04 -10.92 3.01
N LYS A 20 -11.08 -9.76 2.35
CA LYS A 20 -11.12 -9.68 0.90
C LYS A 20 -9.71 -9.62 0.33
N TYR A 21 -9.49 -10.31 -0.78
CA TYR A 21 -8.24 -10.26 -1.52
C TYR A 21 -8.49 -10.24 -3.03
N SER A 22 -7.51 -9.77 -3.79
CA SER A 22 -7.57 -9.76 -5.26
C SER A 22 -6.91 -11.03 -5.79
N SER A 23 -7.71 -11.89 -6.41
CA SER A 23 -7.28 -13.18 -6.93
C SER A 23 -6.70 -13.03 -8.35
N LEU A 24 -5.41 -13.24 -8.51
CA LEU A 24 -4.77 -13.26 -9.84
C LEU A 24 -5.28 -14.40 -10.73
N LYS A 25 -5.70 -15.52 -10.13
CA LYS A 25 -6.22 -16.67 -10.88
C LYS A 25 -7.51 -16.33 -11.64
N ASP A 26 -8.34 -15.45 -11.07
CA ASP A 26 -9.63 -15.09 -11.66
C ASP A 26 -9.52 -14.13 -12.84
N LEU A 27 -8.33 -13.63 -13.13
CA LEU A 27 -8.07 -12.91 -14.37
C LEU A 27 -8.18 -13.82 -15.60
N ASN A 28 -8.07 -15.13 -15.42
CA ASN A 28 -8.07 -16.13 -16.50
C ASN A 28 -7.15 -15.77 -17.66
N HIS A 29 -5.98 -15.25 -17.35
CA HIS A 29 -4.97 -14.81 -18.32
C HIS A 29 -3.75 -15.73 -18.22
N ASP A 30 -3.35 -16.35 -19.33
CA ASP A 30 -2.30 -17.36 -19.35
C ASP A 30 -0.95 -16.82 -18.87
N ASN A 31 -0.64 -15.56 -19.17
CA ASN A 31 0.63 -14.94 -18.76
C ASN A 31 0.81 -14.89 -17.25
N VAL A 32 -0.25 -14.85 -16.46
CA VAL A 32 -0.16 -14.80 -14.99
C VAL A 32 0.72 -15.92 -14.42
N LYS A 33 0.66 -17.10 -15.02
CA LYS A 33 1.44 -18.26 -14.58
C LYS A 33 2.95 -18.11 -14.82
N HIS A 34 3.32 -17.27 -15.78
CA HIS A 34 4.69 -17.07 -16.23
C HIS A 34 5.34 -15.81 -15.65
N LEU A 35 4.55 -14.92 -15.04
CA LEU A 35 5.08 -13.71 -14.42
C LEU A 35 5.99 -14.04 -13.23
N PRO A 36 7.11 -13.33 -13.05
CA PRO A 36 7.91 -13.37 -11.84
C PRO A 36 7.05 -13.03 -10.60
N PHE A 37 7.42 -13.53 -9.42
CA PHE A 37 6.68 -13.24 -8.18
C PHE A 37 6.59 -11.75 -7.88
N SER A 38 7.66 -10.98 -8.10
CA SER A 38 7.66 -9.53 -7.92
C SER A 38 6.61 -8.83 -8.79
N ILE A 39 6.52 -9.24 -10.06
CA ILE A 39 5.53 -8.68 -11.00
C ILE A 39 4.10 -9.10 -10.61
N ARG A 40 3.90 -10.31 -10.08
CA ARG A 40 2.58 -10.73 -9.55
C ARG A 40 2.16 -9.89 -8.35
N ILE A 41 3.10 -9.50 -7.47
CA ILE A 41 2.82 -8.61 -6.34
C ILE A 41 2.40 -7.23 -6.85
N LEU A 42 3.08 -6.67 -7.85
CA LEU A 42 2.69 -5.40 -8.47
C LEU A 42 1.32 -5.51 -9.16
N LEU A 43 1.07 -6.61 -9.87
CA LEU A 43 -0.23 -6.86 -10.51
C LEU A 43 -1.36 -6.94 -9.47
N GLU A 44 -1.16 -7.65 -8.35
CA GLU A 44 -2.15 -7.69 -7.27
C GLU A 44 -2.40 -6.30 -6.70
N ASN A 45 -1.33 -5.51 -6.50
CA ASN A 45 -1.45 -4.15 -5.99
C ASN A 45 -2.31 -3.26 -6.90
N VAL A 46 -2.03 -3.30 -8.21
CA VAL A 46 -2.82 -2.55 -9.22
C VAL A 46 -4.28 -3.01 -9.24
N LEU A 47 -4.55 -4.32 -9.18
CA LEU A 47 -5.90 -4.86 -9.15
C LEU A 47 -6.67 -4.44 -7.90
N ARG A 48 -6.05 -4.53 -6.74
CA ARG A 48 -6.64 -4.16 -5.46
C ARG A 48 -7.02 -2.69 -5.38
N ASN A 49 -6.20 -1.83 -5.96
CA ASN A 49 -6.39 -0.39 -5.94
C ASN A 49 -7.04 0.17 -7.22
N PHE A 50 -7.46 -0.68 -8.14
CA PHE A 50 -8.08 -0.26 -9.40
C PHE A 50 -9.29 0.67 -9.16
N ASP A 51 -9.27 1.85 -9.79
CA ASP A 51 -10.30 2.89 -9.68
C ASP A 51 -10.76 3.45 -11.04
N ALA A 52 -10.17 2.97 -12.14
CA ALA A 52 -10.40 3.40 -13.52
C ALA A 52 -10.01 4.88 -13.80
N PHE A 53 -9.36 5.54 -12.85
CA PHE A 53 -8.91 6.93 -12.98
C PHE A 53 -7.39 7.04 -12.77
N SER A 54 -6.91 6.82 -11.56
CA SER A 54 -5.47 6.79 -11.26
C SER A 54 -4.82 5.47 -11.65
N ILE A 55 -5.57 4.38 -11.49
CA ILE A 55 -5.17 3.02 -11.85
C ILE A 55 -6.14 2.49 -12.88
N THR A 56 -5.67 2.37 -14.12
CA THR A 56 -6.46 2.07 -15.31
C THR A 56 -6.24 0.64 -15.81
N GLU A 57 -7.06 0.21 -16.79
CA GLU A 57 -6.87 -1.06 -17.51
C GLU A 57 -5.48 -1.16 -18.15
N GLU A 58 -4.93 -0.06 -18.65
CA GLU A 58 -3.60 -0.05 -19.28
C GLU A 58 -2.50 -0.49 -18.31
N HIS A 59 -2.57 -0.10 -17.04
CA HIS A 59 -1.61 -0.53 -16.03
C HIS A 59 -1.69 -2.04 -15.77
N VAL A 60 -2.92 -2.60 -15.75
CA VAL A 60 -3.14 -4.05 -15.62
C VAL A 60 -2.57 -4.80 -16.83
N GLU A 61 -2.89 -4.32 -18.04
CA GLU A 61 -2.40 -4.93 -19.28
C GLU A 61 -0.87 -4.85 -19.41
N THR A 62 -0.28 -3.73 -19.00
CA THR A 62 1.18 -3.55 -18.98
C THR A 62 1.86 -4.61 -18.11
N LEU A 63 1.31 -4.89 -16.94
CA LEU A 63 1.86 -5.92 -16.05
C LEU A 63 1.57 -7.34 -16.55
N LEU A 64 0.40 -7.59 -17.14
CA LEU A 64 0.06 -8.89 -17.73
C LEU A 64 0.96 -9.22 -18.91
N ASN A 65 1.37 -8.23 -19.69
CA ASN A 65 2.25 -8.38 -20.84
C ASN A 65 3.71 -8.04 -20.52
N TRP A 66 4.09 -8.11 -19.23
CA TRP A 66 5.44 -7.82 -18.80
C TRP A 66 6.48 -8.73 -19.48
N THR A 67 7.59 -8.13 -19.87
CA THR A 67 8.77 -8.83 -20.40
C THR A 67 10.02 -8.32 -19.69
N PRO A 68 11.16 -9.08 -19.70
CA PRO A 68 12.41 -8.63 -19.11
C PRO A 68 13.02 -7.39 -19.78
N ALA A 69 12.52 -7.01 -20.96
CA ALA A 69 13.00 -5.82 -21.66
C ALA A 69 12.52 -4.55 -20.95
N PRO A 70 13.37 -3.51 -20.83
CA PRO A 70 12.96 -2.23 -20.30
C PRO A 70 11.80 -1.63 -21.12
N ASN A 71 10.88 -0.97 -20.43
CA ASN A 71 9.86 -0.13 -21.06
C ASN A 71 9.72 1.16 -20.26
N ASP A 72 9.18 2.21 -20.90
CA ASP A 72 9.04 3.55 -20.33
C ASP A 72 7.66 3.76 -19.67
N LYS A 73 6.95 2.69 -19.32
CA LYS A 73 5.63 2.78 -18.72
C LYS A 73 5.74 2.78 -17.20
N ASP A 74 5.19 3.82 -16.58
CA ASP A 74 5.04 3.91 -15.16
C ASP A 74 3.89 3.03 -14.66
N ILE A 75 4.11 2.39 -13.52
CA ILE A 75 3.08 1.60 -12.84
C ILE A 75 2.80 2.25 -11.48
N PRO A 76 1.58 2.70 -11.22
CA PRO A 76 1.21 3.25 -9.93
C PRO A 76 1.28 2.17 -8.85
N PHE A 77 1.80 2.53 -7.70
CA PHE A 77 1.97 1.63 -6.57
C PHE A 77 1.44 2.25 -5.28
N MET A 78 0.51 1.55 -4.61
CA MET A 78 0.00 1.92 -3.30
C MET A 78 0.54 0.93 -2.27
N PRO A 79 1.55 1.28 -1.46
CA PRO A 79 2.07 0.38 -0.43
C PRO A 79 0.98 0.07 0.60
N ALA A 80 1.01 -1.14 1.16
CA ALA A 80 0.08 -1.52 2.23
C ALA A 80 0.52 -0.97 3.60
N ARG A 81 1.80 -0.62 3.72
CA ARG A 81 2.43 -0.12 4.95
C ARG A 81 3.70 0.64 4.60
N ILE A 82 4.00 1.70 5.35
CA ILE A 82 5.26 2.42 5.29
C ILE A 82 6.02 2.16 6.59
N LEU A 83 7.30 1.80 6.46
CA LEU A 83 8.24 1.82 7.56
C LEU A 83 9.13 3.04 7.38
N MET A 84 9.15 3.92 8.38
CA MET A 84 10.03 5.07 8.41
C MET A 84 11.15 4.83 9.42
N GLN A 85 12.33 5.14 9.00
CA GLN A 85 13.50 5.22 9.84
C GLN A 85 13.47 6.56 10.61
N ASP A 86 14.12 6.63 11.76
CA ASP A 86 14.03 7.76 12.70
C ASP A 86 14.56 9.09 12.13
N PHE A 87 15.59 9.10 11.29
CA PHE A 87 16.09 10.33 10.68
C PHE A 87 15.09 10.97 9.70
N THR A 88 14.39 10.15 8.92
CA THR A 88 13.36 10.63 7.99
C THR A 88 11.98 10.65 8.61
N GLY A 89 11.71 9.77 9.56
CA GLY A 89 10.42 9.59 10.20
C GLY A 89 10.10 10.68 11.22
N VAL A 90 11.05 11.12 12.03
CA VAL A 90 10.82 12.14 13.07
C VAL A 90 10.35 13.47 12.47
N PRO A 91 10.99 14.05 11.42
CA PRO A 91 10.45 15.24 10.77
C PRO A 91 9.01 15.05 10.25
N ALA A 92 8.70 13.92 9.63
CA ALA A 92 7.36 13.64 9.13
C ALA A 92 6.33 13.57 10.27
N VAL A 93 6.66 12.98 11.42
CA VAL A 93 5.79 12.96 12.61
C VAL A 93 5.59 14.36 13.17
N VAL A 94 6.63 15.21 13.20
CA VAL A 94 6.54 16.60 13.65
C VAL A 94 5.61 17.40 12.72
N ASP A 95 5.74 17.24 11.41
CA ASP A 95 4.86 17.90 10.44
C ASP A 95 3.40 17.48 10.62
N MET A 96 3.13 16.20 10.81
CA MET A 96 1.80 15.68 11.06
C MET A 96 1.21 16.23 12.39
N ALA A 97 2.02 16.30 13.43
CA ALA A 97 1.63 16.88 14.72
C ALA A 97 1.29 18.37 14.58
N SER A 98 2.09 19.12 13.86
CA SER A 98 1.87 20.55 13.59
C SER A 98 0.60 20.77 12.78
N LEU A 99 0.33 19.97 11.77
CA LEU A 99 -0.91 19.99 10.98
C LEU A 99 -2.13 19.70 11.86
N ARG A 100 -2.06 18.72 12.75
CA ARG A 100 -3.13 18.40 13.71
C ARG A 100 -3.42 19.59 14.63
N ALA A 101 -2.36 20.18 15.21
CA ALA A 101 -2.50 21.33 16.09
C ALA A 101 -3.18 22.50 15.37
N GLU A 102 -2.80 22.78 14.13
CA GLU A 102 -3.41 23.84 13.32
C GLU A 102 -4.88 23.54 12.99
N PHE A 103 -5.22 22.29 12.66
CA PHE A 103 -6.63 21.89 12.44
C PHE A 103 -7.49 22.13 13.69
N VAL A 104 -6.99 21.75 14.85
CA VAL A 104 -7.69 21.99 16.13
C VAL A 104 -7.85 23.48 16.40
N ARG A 105 -6.81 24.29 16.16
CA ARG A 105 -6.86 25.75 16.30
C ARG A 105 -7.94 26.39 15.42
N GLN A 106 -8.19 25.81 14.25
CA GLN A 106 -9.26 26.22 13.33
C GLN A 106 -10.64 25.63 13.68
N GLY A 107 -10.80 24.98 14.83
CA GLY A 107 -12.05 24.31 15.23
C GLY A 107 -12.41 23.06 14.45
N LYS A 108 -11.44 22.46 13.74
CA LYS A 108 -11.61 21.24 12.98
C LYS A 108 -11.12 20.02 13.76
N ASP A 109 -11.58 18.84 13.35
CA ASP A 109 -11.19 17.58 13.96
C ASP A 109 -9.77 17.17 13.53
N GLY A 110 -8.79 17.25 14.45
CA GLY A 110 -7.40 16.87 14.22
C GLY A 110 -7.20 15.38 13.89
N GLN A 111 -8.17 14.52 14.25
CA GLN A 111 -8.11 13.09 13.91
C GLN A 111 -8.24 12.81 12.41
N LYS A 112 -8.69 13.79 11.63
CA LYS A 112 -8.73 13.69 10.16
C LYS A 112 -7.33 13.80 9.50
N ILE A 113 -6.34 14.30 10.25
CA ILE A 113 -4.96 14.39 9.78
C ILE A 113 -4.23 13.09 10.13
N ASN A 114 -4.29 12.15 9.22
CA ASN A 114 -3.58 10.87 9.32
C ASN A 114 -3.04 10.48 7.94
N PRO A 115 -1.97 9.69 7.87
CA PRO A 115 -1.54 9.07 6.62
C PRO A 115 -2.66 8.24 5.99
N ALA A 116 -2.70 8.20 4.65
CA ALA A 116 -3.69 7.40 3.92
C ALA A 116 -3.49 5.89 4.10
N ILE A 117 -2.29 5.48 4.50
CA ILE A 117 -1.90 4.08 4.74
C ILE A 117 -1.20 3.98 6.10
N PRO A 118 -1.18 2.81 6.75
CA PRO A 118 -0.45 2.61 8.01
C PRO A 118 1.03 2.96 7.89
N VAL A 119 1.53 3.71 8.87
CA VAL A 119 2.93 4.13 8.94
C VAL A 119 3.47 3.77 10.32
N ASP A 120 4.63 3.13 10.35
CA ASP A 120 5.37 2.84 11.58
C ASP A 120 6.72 3.56 11.55
N LEU A 121 7.08 4.17 12.66
CA LEU A 121 8.41 4.69 12.91
C LEU A 121 9.22 3.61 13.62
N VAL A 122 10.34 3.21 13.04
CA VAL A 122 11.23 2.19 13.59
C VAL A 122 12.56 2.84 13.92
N ILE A 123 12.94 2.81 15.20
CA ILE A 123 14.23 3.29 15.67
C ILE A 123 15.25 2.18 15.48
N ASP A 124 16.34 2.48 14.77
CA ASP A 124 17.39 1.53 14.41
C ASP A 124 18.78 1.87 14.96
N HIS A 125 18.86 2.91 15.79
CA HIS A 125 20.11 3.27 16.46
C HIS A 125 20.14 2.78 17.91
N SER A 126 21.38 2.68 18.46
CA SER A 126 21.58 2.34 19.85
C SER A 126 21.20 3.50 20.76
N GLU A 127 20.40 3.22 21.76
CA GLU A 127 20.03 4.16 22.81
C GLU A 127 20.51 3.64 24.18
N GLN A 128 20.94 4.55 25.04
CA GLN A 128 21.16 4.24 26.43
C GLN A 128 19.82 4.33 27.17
N VAL A 129 19.40 3.22 27.76
CA VAL A 129 18.16 3.15 28.56
C VAL A 129 18.54 3.09 30.02
N ASP A 130 18.27 4.16 30.76
CA ASP A 130 18.58 4.23 32.19
C ASP A 130 17.50 3.57 33.04
N TYR A 131 16.24 3.60 32.59
CA TYR A 131 15.09 2.98 33.27
C TYR A 131 14.20 2.24 32.26
N TYR A 132 13.84 1.00 32.57
CA TYR A 132 12.94 0.21 31.72
C TYR A 132 12.10 -0.74 32.57
N GLY A 133 10.80 -0.81 32.33
CA GLY A 133 9.90 -1.82 32.90
C GLY A 133 9.92 -1.93 34.43
N THR A 134 10.34 -0.90 35.14
CA THR A 134 10.37 -0.82 36.59
C THR A 134 9.29 0.16 37.06
N ASP A 135 8.64 -0.21 38.20
CA ASP A 135 7.72 0.66 38.93
C ASP A 135 8.44 1.89 39.50
#